data_b2fe6075d06ada506e97ce916383d3a4
#
_entry.id   b2fe6075d06ada506e97ce916383d3a4
#
_cell.length_a   1.000
_cell.length_b   1.000
_cell.length_c   1.000
_cell.angle_alpha   90.00
_cell.angle_beta   90.00
_cell.angle_gamma   90.00
#
_symmetry.space_group_name_H-M   'P 1'
#
loop_
_entity.id
_entity.type
_entity.pdbx_description
1 polymer ?
#
loop_
_entity_poly.entity_id
_entity_poly.type
_entity_poly.pdbx_seq_one_letter_code
_entity_poly.pdbx_strand_id
1 'polypeptide(L)'
;MTLNRGGKMGLSVKRTSIISLESRMELDKKGVGVDLGGKKLKDLLENANKNNNKNNKTKCKDEELKSENISLEEIKSMHQYCLDELNWQGINSIKPPFDINSDGPNKIDALEKYESFQPGFLFRIFKFLEEKKKRELLKDIEIAEMKDKALFGDYEKISQLSLRVLNGDLDCYFQVIDEIRPFDRLLKLGSEVEIGTNDSGSMEVEFKVNSEKVIPKSRFNKEISGNDEEVEITYYEMIEEYVCSSILFVAKNIMNIIPVNKVVVHAVDNVVDIDKGAKNDITILSIVFDRETLNKLNIKTVNPIDALDYFICNMRHQKASGFKNVDRIVQY
;
A
#
# COMPACT_ATOMS: atom_id res chain seq x y z
N MET A 1 2.87 41.66 -15.57
CA MET A 1 3.21 41.25 -14.19
C MET A 1 1.93 41.19 -13.38
N THR A 2 1.26 40.07 -13.38
CA THR A 2 0.08 39.81 -12.55
C THR A 2 0.46 38.77 -11.49
N LEU A 3 0.66 39.27 -10.27
CA LEU A 3 0.87 38.44 -9.09
C LEU A 3 -0.41 37.64 -8.80
N ASN A 4 -0.37 36.36 -9.05
CA ASN A 4 -1.41 35.41 -8.65
C ASN A 4 -1.27 35.18 -7.14
N ARG A 5 -1.99 35.96 -6.32
CA ARG A 5 -2.11 35.81 -4.88
C ARG A 5 -3.26 34.83 -4.63
N GLY A 6 -2.94 33.59 -4.38
CA GLY A 6 -3.90 32.55 -4.03
C GLY A 6 -3.38 31.15 -4.36
N GLY A 7 -2.08 30.93 -4.22
CA GLY A 7 -1.51 29.59 -4.37
C GLY A 7 -1.93 28.73 -3.19
N LYS A 8 -2.75 27.70 -3.43
CA LYS A 8 -2.80 26.54 -2.54
C LYS A 8 -1.35 26.14 -2.29
N MET A 9 -0.94 25.96 -1.03
CA MET A 9 0.36 25.38 -0.70
C MET A 9 0.31 23.87 -1.06
N GLY A 10 0.43 23.59 -2.35
CA GLY A 10 0.54 22.22 -2.87
C GLY A 10 1.98 21.72 -2.86
N LEU A 11 2.16 20.48 -3.24
CA LEU A 11 3.48 19.87 -3.41
C LEU A 11 4.27 20.61 -4.53
N SER A 12 5.57 20.78 -4.33
CA SER A 12 6.48 21.44 -5.29
C SER A 12 7.02 20.49 -6.37
N VAL A 13 6.22 19.50 -6.76
CA VAL A 13 6.61 18.38 -7.61
C VAL A 13 5.95 18.44 -8.99
N LYS A 14 6.57 17.79 -9.99
CA LYS A 14 6.07 17.77 -11.38
C LYS A 14 4.91 16.80 -11.59
N ARG A 15 4.86 15.74 -10.81
CA ARG A 15 3.84 14.69 -10.91
C ARG A 15 3.24 14.43 -9.55
N THR A 16 1.92 14.48 -9.46
CA THR A 16 1.15 14.25 -8.24
C THR A 16 -0.01 13.29 -8.49
N SER A 17 -0.40 12.58 -7.45
CA SER A 17 -1.62 11.78 -7.40
C SER A 17 -2.30 11.99 -6.05
N ILE A 18 -3.60 12.31 -6.07
CA ILE A 18 -4.41 12.48 -4.87
C ILE A 18 -5.06 11.14 -4.56
N ILE A 19 -4.82 10.65 -3.36
CA ILE A 19 -5.36 9.38 -2.86
C ILE A 19 -6.35 9.70 -1.75
N SER A 20 -7.64 9.62 -2.07
CA SER A 20 -8.75 9.77 -1.13
C SER A 20 -9.69 8.58 -1.25
N LEU A 21 -10.57 8.40 -0.25
CA LEU A 21 -11.58 7.34 -0.32
C LEU A 21 -12.50 7.53 -1.54
N GLU A 22 -12.86 8.77 -1.86
CA GLU A 22 -13.71 9.11 -3.01
C GLU A 22 -13.00 8.79 -4.33
N SER A 23 -11.72 9.18 -4.49
CA SER A 23 -10.95 8.88 -5.70
C SER A 23 -10.80 7.36 -5.90
N ARG A 24 -10.61 6.60 -4.84
CA ARG A 24 -10.55 5.12 -4.87
C ARG A 24 -11.87 4.51 -5.32
N MET A 25 -13.00 4.96 -4.76
CA MET A 25 -14.32 4.47 -5.16
C MET A 25 -14.66 4.79 -6.63
N GLU A 26 -14.19 5.92 -7.16
CA GLU A 26 -14.35 6.25 -8.58
C GLU A 26 -13.51 5.37 -9.50
N LEU A 27 -12.25 5.08 -9.13
CA LEU A 27 -11.38 4.18 -9.86
C LEU A 27 -11.94 2.76 -9.90
N ASP A 28 -12.41 2.25 -8.76
CA ASP A 28 -13.03 0.93 -8.67
C ASP A 28 -14.30 0.83 -9.56
N LYS A 29 -15.11 1.89 -9.64
CA LYS A 29 -16.29 1.95 -10.52
C LYS A 29 -15.93 2.01 -12.01
N LYS A 30 -14.82 2.66 -12.37
CA LYS A 30 -14.37 2.81 -13.76
C LYS A 30 -13.61 1.59 -14.26
N GLY A 31 -13.29 0.61 -13.39
CA GLY A 31 -12.51 -0.56 -13.75
C GLY A 31 -11.10 -0.21 -14.25
N VAL A 32 -10.58 0.96 -13.86
CA VAL A 32 -9.24 1.42 -14.22
C VAL A 32 -8.25 0.75 -13.26
N GLY A 33 -8.03 -0.54 -13.48
CA GLY A 33 -6.91 -1.29 -12.92
C GLY A 33 -6.10 -1.83 -14.09
N VAL A 34 -4.81 -2.00 -13.93
CA VAL A 34 -4.02 -2.74 -14.93
C VAL A 34 -4.55 -4.16 -14.90
N ASP A 35 -5.14 -4.58 -16.02
CA ASP A 35 -5.61 -5.96 -16.20
C ASP A 35 -4.41 -6.91 -16.21
N LEU A 36 -4.07 -7.43 -15.04
CA LEU A 36 -3.05 -8.45 -14.83
C LEU A 36 -3.62 -9.87 -14.99
N GLY A 37 -4.64 -10.02 -15.84
CA GLY A 37 -5.22 -11.33 -16.13
C GLY A 37 -6.05 -11.90 -14.99
N GLY A 38 -6.80 -11.06 -14.28
CA GLY A 38 -7.71 -11.45 -13.21
C GLY A 38 -7.06 -11.73 -11.85
N LYS A 39 -5.72 -11.64 -11.73
CA LYS A 39 -5.00 -11.65 -10.46
C LYS A 39 -4.56 -10.23 -10.11
N LYS A 40 -4.84 -9.80 -8.89
CA LYS A 40 -4.35 -8.51 -8.39
C LYS A 40 -2.83 -8.54 -8.31
N LEU A 41 -2.18 -7.42 -8.62
CA LEU A 41 -0.72 -7.26 -8.51
C LEU A 41 -0.21 -7.68 -7.12
N LYS A 42 -0.97 -7.34 -6.08
CA LYS A 42 -0.69 -7.75 -4.69
C LYS A 42 -0.48 -9.27 -4.56
N ASP A 43 -1.38 -10.09 -5.12
CA ASP A 43 -1.29 -11.55 -5.05
C ASP A 43 -0.05 -12.08 -5.78
N LEU A 44 0.29 -11.47 -6.92
CA LEU A 44 1.48 -11.84 -7.70
C LEU A 44 2.77 -11.48 -6.95
N LEU A 45 2.84 -10.27 -6.38
CA LEU A 45 3.99 -9.81 -5.60
C LEU A 45 4.15 -10.61 -4.30
N GLU A 46 3.07 -10.92 -3.59
CA GLU A 46 3.10 -11.77 -2.39
C GLU A 46 3.63 -13.19 -2.71
N ASN A 47 3.19 -13.78 -3.81
CA ASN A 47 3.67 -15.10 -4.24
C ASN A 47 5.15 -15.04 -4.64
N ALA A 48 5.57 -14.01 -5.36
CA ALA A 48 6.95 -13.79 -5.74
C ALA A 48 7.86 -13.57 -4.50
N ASN A 49 7.40 -12.80 -3.52
CA ASN A 49 8.14 -12.52 -2.29
C ASN A 49 8.24 -13.75 -1.37
N LYS A 50 7.20 -14.60 -1.30
CA LYS A 50 7.21 -15.86 -0.52
C LYS A 50 8.24 -16.87 -1.04
N ASN A 51 8.48 -16.91 -2.35
CA ASN A 51 9.49 -17.78 -2.95
C ASN A 51 10.92 -17.37 -2.59
N ASN A 52 11.14 -16.07 -2.31
CA ASN A 52 12.44 -15.53 -1.92
C ASN A 52 12.70 -15.53 -0.40
N ASN A 53 11.64 -15.52 0.43
CA ASN A 53 11.73 -15.49 1.89
C ASN A 53 11.11 -16.74 2.52
N LYS A 54 11.87 -17.84 2.62
CA LYS A 54 11.39 -19.07 3.30
C LYS A 54 11.15 -18.95 4.81
N ASN A 55 11.38 -17.80 5.45
CA ASN A 55 11.44 -17.68 6.91
C ASN A 55 10.49 -16.69 7.59
N ASN A 56 9.60 -15.98 6.91
CA ASN A 56 8.66 -15.08 7.61
C ASN A 56 7.21 -15.36 7.25
N LYS A 57 6.56 -16.16 8.09
CA LYS A 57 5.09 -16.27 8.14
C LYS A 57 4.54 -15.11 8.97
N THR A 58 4.21 -14.01 8.35
CA THR A 58 3.28 -13.05 8.93
C THR A 58 2.11 -12.90 7.97
N LYS A 59 1.02 -13.58 8.27
CA LYS A 59 -0.26 -13.37 7.58
C LYS A 59 -0.80 -12.01 7.98
N CYS A 60 -0.74 -11.01 7.10
CA CYS A 60 -1.67 -9.89 7.17
C CYS A 60 -3.07 -10.44 6.88
N LYS A 61 -3.89 -10.56 7.91
CA LYS A 61 -5.32 -10.75 7.75
C LYS A 61 -5.90 -9.44 7.26
N ASP A 62 -6.28 -9.37 5.99
CA ASP A 62 -7.18 -8.35 5.47
C ASP A 62 -8.60 -8.65 6.03
N GLU A 63 -8.82 -8.29 7.30
CA GLU A 63 -10.18 -8.14 7.82
C GLU A 63 -10.75 -6.87 7.20
N GLU A 64 -11.96 -6.93 6.63
CA GLU A 64 -12.70 -5.74 6.19
C GLU A 64 -12.90 -4.80 7.38
N LEU A 65 -11.97 -3.86 7.56
CA LEU A 65 -12.03 -2.84 8.61
C LEU A 65 -13.13 -1.84 8.24
N LYS A 66 -14.25 -1.91 8.93
CA LYS A 66 -15.22 -0.81 8.96
C LYS A 66 -14.68 0.26 9.89
N SER A 67 -14.72 1.53 9.47
CA SER A 67 -14.18 2.68 10.23
C SER A 67 -14.72 2.78 11.67
N GLU A 68 -15.90 2.26 11.92
CA GLU A 68 -16.57 2.28 13.24
C GLU A 68 -15.93 1.32 14.26
N ASN A 69 -15.05 0.41 13.84
CA ASN A 69 -14.48 -0.65 14.70
C ASN A 69 -13.00 -0.43 15.03
N ILE A 70 -12.37 0.66 14.56
CA ILE A 70 -10.95 0.94 14.85
C ILE A 70 -10.87 1.65 16.21
N SER A 71 -10.20 1.06 17.19
CA SER A 71 -10.03 1.63 18.54
C SER A 71 -9.09 2.85 18.55
N LEU A 72 -9.17 3.69 19.60
CA LEU A 72 -8.21 4.80 19.76
C LEU A 72 -6.76 4.28 19.87
N GLU A 73 -6.56 3.12 20.50
CA GLU A 73 -5.25 2.46 20.57
C GLU A 73 -4.69 2.09 19.19
N GLU A 74 -5.54 1.60 18.29
CA GLU A 74 -5.12 1.29 16.92
C GLU A 74 -4.83 2.56 16.13
N ILE A 75 -5.56 3.66 16.38
CA ILE A 75 -5.37 4.95 15.73
C ILE A 75 -3.99 5.52 16.09
N LYS A 76 -3.62 5.53 17.39
CA LYS A 76 -2.31 6.03 17.84
C LYS A 76 -1.13 5.13 17.49
N SER A 77 -1.38 3.85 17.20
CA SER A 77 -0.36 2.87 16.83
C SER A 77 -0.33 2.53 15.34
N MET A 78 -0.79 3.43 14.47
CA MET A 78 -0.88 3.23 13.02
C MET A 78 0.42 2.71 12.40
N HIS A 79 1.59 3.21 12.86
CA HIS A 79 2.92 2.80 12.38
C HIS A 79 3.21 1.29 12.52
N GLN A 80 2.51 0.58 13.41
CA GLN A 80 2.70 -0.86 13.61
C GLN A 80 2.10 -1.72 12.49
N TYR A 81 1.25 -1.13 11.65
CA TYR A 81 0.53 -1.80 10.55
C TYR A 81 1.19 -1.61 9.18
N CYS A 82 2.48 -1.31 9.14
CA CYS A 82 3.22 -1.20 7.89
C CYS A 82 3.27 -2.53 7.13
N LEU A 83 3.23 -2.43 5.81
CA LEU A 83 3.43 -3.55 4.90
C LEU A 83 4.86 -4.08 4.98
N ASP A 84 5.06 -5.34 4.60
CA ASP A 84 6.40 -5.91 4.44
C ASP A 84 7.14 -5.28 3.25
N GLU A 85 8.47 -5.23 3.32
CA GLU A 85 9.30 -4.69 2.26
C GLU A 85 9.30 -5.60 1.02
N LEU A 86 9.12 -5.02 -0.17
CA LEU A 86 9.21 -5.70 -1.45
C LEU A 86 10.67 -5.77 -1.92
N ASN A 87 11.18 -6.97 -2.05
CA ASN A 87 12.52 -7.20 -2.61
C ASN A 87 12.48 -7.22 -4.14
N TRP A 88 12.53 -6.03 -4.76
CA TRP A 88 12.47 -5.89 -6.22
C TRP A 88 13.62 -6.58 -6.96
N GLN A 89 14.84 -6.61 -6.40
CA GLN A 89 15.97 -7.36 -6.99
C GLN A 89 15.67 -8.86 -6.95
N GLY A 90 15.17 -9.37 -5.83
CA GLY A 90 14.76 -10.76 -5.72
C GLY A 90 13.64 -11.12 -6.70
N ILE A 91 12.63 -10.25 -6.83
CA ILE A 91 11.52 -10.44 -7.77
C ILE A 91 12.02 -10.46 -9.21
N ASN A 92 12.93 -9.54 -9.59
CA ASN A 92 13.52 -9.49 -10.93
C ASN A 92 14.42 -10.69 -11.25
N SER A 93 14.92 -11.36 -10.21
CA SER A 93 15.80 -12.55 -10.35
C SER A 93 15.03 -13.86 -10.46
N ILE A 94 13.71 -13.84 -10.40
CA ILE A 94 12.87 -15.05 -10.53
C ILE A 94 13.02 -15.59 -11.95
N LYS A 95 13.31 -16.89 -12.05
CA LYS A 95 13.44 -17.57 -13.36
C LYS A 95 12.05 -17.83 -13.93
N PRO A 96 11.95 -17.91 -15.28
CA PRO A 96 10.71 -18.32 -15.93
C PRO A 96 10.23 -19.69 -15.38
N PRO A 97 8.91 -19.91 -15.29
CA PRO A 97 8.35 -21.15 -14.72
C PRO A 97 8.69 -22.40 -15.56
N PHE A 98 8.98 -22.23 -16.85
CA PHE A 98 9.44 -23.25 -17.79
C PHE A 98 10.07 -22.55 -19.01
N ASP A 99 10.74 -23.31 -19.88
CA ASP A 99 11.26 -22.78 -21.15
C ASP A 99 10.07 -22.48 -22.11
N ILE A 100 10.01 -21.26 -22.63
CA ILE A 100 8.94 -20.81 -23.54
C ILE A 100 8.82 -21.69 -24.82
N ASN A 101 9.91 -22.34 -25.21
CA ASN A 101 9.96 -23.23 -26.38
C ASN A 101 9.58 -24.68 -26.05
N SER A 102 9.23 -24.98 -24.79
CA SER A 102 8.81 -26.29 -24.33
C SER A 102 7.35 -26.28 -23.85
N ASP A 103 6.76 -27.47 -23.77
CA ASP A 103 5.47 -27.62 -23.11
C ASP A 103 5.57 -27.27 -21.62
N GLY A 104 4.57 -26.58 -21.09
CA GLY A 104 4.51 -26.22 -19.68
C GLY A 104 4.09 -27.41 -18.79
N PRO A 105 4.31 -27.30 -17.48
CA PRO A 105 4.11 -28.42 -16.55
C PRO A 105 2.67 -28.93 -16.52
N ASN A 106 1.65 -28.05 -16.63
CA ASN A 106 0.27 -28.49 -16.65
C ASN A 106 -0.05 -29.29 -17.91
N LYS A 107 0.48 -28.87 -19.08
CA LYS A 107 0.27 -29.58 -20.36
C LYS A 107 0.98 -30.93 -20.36
N ILE A 108 2.21 -31.02 -19.81
CA ILE A 108 2.95 -32.28 -19.67
C ILE A 108 2.12 -33.27 -18.83
N ASP A 109 1.65 -32.85 -17.65
CA ASP A 109 0.79 -33.68 -16.79
C ASP A 109 -0.49 -34.17 -17.48
N ALA A 110 -1.10 -33.30 -18.30
CA ALA A 110 -2.31 -33.65 -19.03
C ALA A 110 -2.03 -34.63 -20.20
N LEU A 111 -0.90 -34.47 -20.88
CA LEU A 111 -0.42 -35.40 -21.92
C LEU A 111 -0.12 -36.78 -21.34
N GLU A 112 0.59 -36.84 -20.21
CA GLU A 112 0.87 -38.11 -19.52
C GLU A 112 -0.41 -38.86 -19.13
N LYS A 113 -1.44 -38.14 -18.65
CA LYS A 113 -2.76 -38.72 -18.35
C LYS A 113 -3.46 -39.24 -19.61
N TYR A 114 -3.35 -38.54 -20.71
CA TYR A 114 -3.91 -38.97 -21.99
C TYR A 114 -3.20 -40.20 -22.52
N GLU A 115 -1.86 -40.22 -22.53
CA GLU A 115 -1.05 -41.32 -23.03
C GLU A 115 -1.15 -42.58 -22.15
N SER A 116 -1.24 -42.40 -20.83
CA SER A 116 -1.38 -43.50 -19.85
C SER A 116 -2.80 -44.07 -19.81
N PHE A 117 -3.77 -43.43 -20.46
CA PHE A 117 -5.17 -43.89 -20.46
C PHE A 117 -5.33 -45.25 -21.14
N GLN A 118 -5.58 -46.29 -20.32
CA GLN A 118 -5.90 -47.63 -20.79
C GLN A 118 -7.39 -47.91 -20.55
N PRO A 119 -8.18 -48.17 -21.62
CA PRO A 119 -9.58 -48.47 -21.46
C PRO A 119 -9.78 -49.80 -20.72
N GLY A 120 -10.41 -49.71 -19.54
CA GLY A 120 -10.81 -50.89 -18.77
C GLY A 120 -11.91 -51.72 -19.48
N PHE A 121 -12.29 -52.88 -18.92
CA PHE A 121 -13.23 -53.86 -19.49
C PHE A 121 -14.56 -53.22 -19.97
N LEU A 122 -15.15 -52.33 -19.20
CA LEU A 122 -16.40 -51.62 -19.55
C LEU A 122 -16.22 -50.71 -20.78
N PHE A 123 -15.11 -50.04 -20.98
CA PHE A 123 -14.80 -49.21 -22.11
C PHE A 123 -14.62 -50.04 -23.40
N ARG A 124 -14.13 -51.28 -23.28
CA ARG A 124 -14.00 -52.23 -24.42
C ARG A 124 -15.35 -52.67 -24.95
N ILE A 125 -16.36 -52.80 -24.06
CA ILE A 125 -17.72 -53.17 -24.42
C ILE A 125 -18.47 -51.94 -25.03
N PHE A 126 -18.30 -50.77 -24.47
CA PHE A 126 -19.00 -49.54 -24.86
C PHE A 126 -18.03 -48.52 -25.49
N LYS A 127 -17.71 -48.68 -26.77
CA LYS A 127 -16.77 -47.82 -27.49
C LYS A 127 -17.08 -46.31 -27.39
N PHE A 128 -18.36 -45.94 -27.33
CA PHE A 128 -18.75 -44.53 -27.20
C PHE A 128 -18.28 -43.90 -25.89
N LEU A 129 -18.17 -44.68 -24.80
CA LEU A 129 -17.64 -44.20 -23.51
C LEU A 129 -16.13 -43.94 -23.60
N GLU A 130 -15.39 -44.80 -24.31
CA GLU A 130 -13.97 -44.60 -24.60
C GLU A 130 -13.74 -43.29 -25.38
N GLU A 131 -14.50 -43.09 -26.47
CA GLU A 131 -14.41 -41.88 -27.27
C GLU A 131 -14.79 -40.62 -26.47
N LYS A 132 -15.82 -40.74 -25.62
CA LYS A 132 -16.18 -39.64 -24.71
C LYS A 132 -15.04 -39.30 -23.78
N LYS A 133 -14.43 -40.32 -23.17
CA LYS A 133 -13.32 -40.12 -22.21
C LYS A 133 -12.07 -39.54 -22.89
N LYS A 134 -11.72 -40.02 -24.08
CA LYS A 134 -10.64 -39.45 -24.90
C LYS A 134 -10.88 -37.97 -25.24
N ARG A 135 -12.12 -37.60 -25.61
CA ARG A 135 -12.48 -36.20 -25.87
C ARG A 135 -12.37 -35.32 -24.59
N GLU A 136 -12.72 -35.85 -23.43
CA GLU A 136 -12.53 -35.15 -22.15
C GLU A 136 -11.04 -34.92 -21.88
N LEU A 137 -10.19 -35.94 -22.02
CA LEU A 137 -8.75 -35.81 -21.83
C LEU A 137 -8.08 -34.85 -22.82
N LEU A 138 -8.54 -34.80 -24.07
CA LEU A 138 -8.08 -33.82 -25.08
C LEU A 138 -8.45 -32.37 -24.64
N LYS A 139 -9.68 -32.17 -24.14
CA LYS A 139 -10.07 -30.88 -23.58
C LYS A 139 -9.24 -30.49 -22.35
N ASP A 140 -8.88 -31.46 -21.50
CA ASP A 140 -8.03 -31.23 -20.33
C ASP A 140 -6.62 -30.74 -20.77
N ILE A 141 -6.10 -31.23 -21.92
CA ILE A 141 -4.82 -30.74 -22.50
C ILE A 141 -4.96 -29.28 -22.96
N GLU A 142 -6.05 -28.91 -23.63
CA GLU A 142 -6.30 -27.53 -24.06
C GLU A 142 -6.40 -26.58 -22.85
N ILE A 143 -7.11 -27.00 -21.80
CA ILE A 143 -7.23 -26.23 -20.55
C ILE A 143 -5.88 -26.11 -19.86
N ALA A 144 -5.08 -27.16 -19.83
CA ALA A 144 -3.75 -27.17 -19.25
C ALA A 144 -2.79 -26.21 -20.00
N GLU A 145 -2.84 -26.20 -21.34
CA GLU A 145 -2.07 -25.26 -22.15
C GLU A 145 -2.46 -23.79 -21.87
N MET A 146 -3.75 -23.51 -21.72
CA MET A 146 -4.20 -22.16 -21.32
C MET A 146 -3.70 -21.76 -19.93
N LYS A 147 -3.65 -22.71 -18.98
CA LYS A 147 -3.07 -22.46 -17.65
C LYS A 147 -1.57 -22.16 -17.72
N ASP A 148 -0.82 -22.89 -18.55
CA ASP A 148 0.61 -22.64 -18.72
C ASP A 148 0.88 -21.30 -19.38
N LYS A 149 0.10 -20.93 -20.40
CA LYS A 149 0.16 -19.59 -21.03
C LYS A 149 -0.12 -18.47 -20.00
N ALA A 150 -1.13 -18.66 -19.15
CA ALA A 150 -1.44 -17.71 -18.09
C ALA A 150 -0.31 -17.61 -17.06
N LEU A 151 0.28 -18.74 -16.64
CA LEU A 151 1.40 -18.80 -15.71
C LEU A 151 2.63 -18.07 -16.25
N PHE A 152 2.95 -18.29 -17.53
CA PHE A 152 4.08 -17.61 -18.18
C PHE A 152 3.80 -16.11 -18.36
N GLY A 153 2.60 -15.74 -18.77
CA GLY A 153 2.20 -14.34 -18.89
C GLY A 153 2.22 -13.57 -17.55
N ASP A 154 1.85 -14.21 -16.45
CA ASP A 154 1.97 -13.64 -15.10
C ASP A 154 3.46 -13.40 -14.74
N TYR A 155 4.34 -14.34 -15.07
CA TYR A 155 5.79 -14.19 -14.89
C TYR A 155 6.35 -13.01 -15.71
N GLU A 156 6.00 -12.91 -17.00
CA GLU A 156 6.46 -11.82 -17.86
C GLU A 156 6.04 -10.45 -17.32
N LYS A 157 4.78 -10.30 -16.89
CA LYS A 157 4.27 -9.06 -16.32
C LYS A 157 5.04 -8.64 -15.08
N ILE A 158 5.27 -9.57 -14.14
CA ILE A 158 6.03 -9.31 -12.91
C ILE A 158 7.49 -8.97 -13.22
N SER A 159 8.11 -9.69 -14.14
CA SER A 159 9.49 -9.43 -14.56
C SER A 159 9.63 -8.04 -15.18
N GLN A 160 8.74 -7.65 -16.09
CA GLN A 160 8.74 -6.32 -16.69
C GLN A 160 8.47 -5.23 -15.67
N LEU A 161 7.50 -5.44 -14.75
CA LEU A 161 7.19 -4.50 -13.67
C LEU A 161 8.41 -4.26 -12.78
N SER A 162 9.06 -5.35 -12.32
CA SER A 162 10.22 -5.25 -11.44
C SER A 162 11.40 -4.53 -12.10
N LEU A 163 11.65 -4.80 -13.38
CA LEU A 163 12.68 -4.11 -14.15
C LEU A 163 12.39 -2.60 -14.26
N ARG A 164 11.15 -2.21 -14.55
CA ARG A 164 10.74 -0.80 -14.62
C ARG A 164 10.89 -0.10 -13.26
N VAL A 165 10.48 -0.75 -12.17
CA VAL A 165 10.65 -0.22 -10.81
C VAL A 165 12.12 -0.01 -10.49
N LEU A 166 12.98 -0.99 -10.76
CA LEU A 166 14.42 -0.90 -10.52
C LEU A 166 15.10 0.18 -11.37
N ASN A 167 14.58 0.46 -12.57
CA ASN A 167 15.06 1.53 -13.43
C ASN A 167 14.52 2.92 -13.05
N GLY A 168 13.72 3.03 -12.00
CA GLY A 168 13.20 4.31 -11.52
C GLY A 168 12.09 4.90 -12.37
N ASP A 169 11.28 4.06 -13.05
CA ASP A 169 10.13 4.51 -13.83
C ASP A 169 9.04 5.05 -12.90
N LEU A 170 8.84 6.37 -12.93
CA LEU A 170 7.91 7.06 -12.05
C LEU A 170 6.45 6.63 -12.27
N ASP A 171 6.05 6.37 -13.53
CA ASP A 171 4.71 5.88 -13.83
C ASP A 171 4.46 4.53 -13.17
N CYS A 172 5.48 3.68 -13.17
CA CYS A 172 5.45 2.40 -12.51
C CYS A 172 5.36 2.52 -10.97
N TYR A 173 6.02 3.51 -10.37
CA TYR A 173 5.91 3.77 -8.92
C TYR A 173 4.47 4.10 -8.52
N PHE A 174 3.83 5.03 -9.24
CA PHE A 174 2.44 5.37 -8.98
C PHE A 174 1.51 4.17 -9.21
N GLN A 175 1.74 3.39 -10.27
CA GLN A 175 0.99 2.17 -10.53
C GLN A 175 1.10 1.17 -9.36
N VAL A 176 2.31 0.92 -8.84
CA VAL A 176 2.53 0.03 -7.69
C VAL A 176 1.79 0.54 -6.45
N ILE A 177 1.87 1.84 -6.16
CA ILE A 177 1.17 2.44 -5.01
C ILE A 177 -0.35 2.30 -5.16
N ASP A 178 -0.89 2.52 -6.37
CA ASP A 178 -2.32 2.43 -6.64
C ASP A 178 -2.86 1.00 -6.51
N GLU A 179 -2.09 -0.01 -6.93
CA GLU A 179 -2.48 -1.41 -6.86
C GLU A 179 -2.34 -2.00 -5.44
N ILE A 180 -1.24 -1.67 -4.74
CA ILE A 180 -0.98 -2.19 -3.38
C ILE A 180 -1.88 -1.50 -2.35
N ARG A 181 -2.26 -0.22 -2.58
CA ARG A 181 -3.17 0.53 -1.71
C ARG A 181 -2.64 0.66 -0.27
N PRO A 182 -1.40 1.12 -0.06
CA PRO A 182 -0.76 1.10 1.26
C PRO A 182 -1.43 2.02 2.29
N PHE A 183 -2.26 2.97 1.85
CA PHE A 183 -2.86 4.00 2.70
C PHE A 183 -4.34 3.75 3.02
N ASP A 184 -4.94 2.65 2.57
CA ASP A 184 -6.37 2.39 2.74
C ASP A 184 -6.84 2.48 4.20
N ARG A 185 -5.95 2.17 5.16
CA ARG A 185 -6.23 2.30 6.60
C ARG A 185 -6.47 3.75 7.01
N LEU A 186 -5.61 4.68 6.56
CA LEU A 186 -5.75 6.12 6.81
C LEU A 186 -6.98 6.71 6.10
N LEU A 187 -7.22 6.28 4.85
CA LEU A 187 -8.37 6.75 4.07
C LEU A 187 -9.70 6.35 4.72
N LYS A 188 -9.80 5.13 5.27
CA LYS A 188 -10.97 4.65 6.01
C LYS A 188 -11.23 5.46 7.28
N LEU A 189 -10.21 5.99 7.93
CA LEU A 189 -10.34 6.91 9.06
C LEU A 189 -10.82 8.31 8.64
N GLY A 190 -10.68 8.66 7.36
CA GLY A 190 -11.10 9.95 6.82
C GLY A 190 -9.98 10.93 6.54
N SER A 191 -8.72 10.49 6.68
CA SER A 191 -7.55 11.23 6.20
C SER A 191 -7.39 11.11 4.69
N GLU A 192 -6.54 11.94 4.09
CA GLU A 192 -6.24 11.93 2.65
C GLU A 192 -4.72 11.99 2.47
N VAL A 193 -4.23 11.44 1.34
CA VAL A 193 -2.80 11.42 1.02
C VAL A 193 -2.63 11.88 -0.42
N GLU A 194 -1.84 12.94 -0.61
CA GLU A 194 -1.36 13.34 -1.92
C GLU A 194 0.12 13.00 -2.02
N ILE A 195 0.50 12.32 -3.09
CA ILE A 195 1.90 11.92 -3.33
C ILE A 195 2.40 12.56 -4.62
N GLY A 196 3.68 12.90 -4.64
CA GLY A 196 4.30 13.48 -5.80
C GLY A 196 5.81 13.27 -5.80
N THR A 197 6.42 13.41 -6.98
CA THR A 197 7.87 13.31 -7.10
C THR A 197 8.40 14.06 -8.30
N ASN A 198 9.67 14.48 -8.19
CA ASN A 198 10.47 15.04 -9.28
C ASN A 198 11.49 14.02 -9.84
N ASP A 199 11.84 13.01 -9.07
CA ASP A 199 12.87 12.04 -9.38
C ASP A 199 12.56 10.65 -8.78
N SER A 200 13.33 9.64 -9.17
CA SER A 200 13.13 8.26 -8.71
C SER A 200 13.75 7.95 -7.34
N GLY A 201 14.50 8.85 -6.75
CA GLY A 201 15.16 8.65 -5.46
C GLY A 201 14.36 9.20 -4.28
N SER A 202 13.37 10.06 -4.54
CA SER A 202 12.59 10.73 -3.51
C SER A 202 11.10 10.73 -3.78
N MET A 203 10.30 10.87 -2.71
CA MET A 203 8.85 11.06 -2.78
C MET A 203 8.45 12.17 -1.81
N GLU A 204 7.61 13.09 -2.25
CA GLU A 204 6.99 14.12 -1.41
C GLU A 204 5.54 13.75 -1.16
N VAL A 205 5.08 13.91 0.07
CA VAL A 205 3.74 13.51 0.51
C VAL A 205 3.09 14.66 1.25
N GLU A 206 1.88 15.03 0.87
CA GLU A 206 0.97 15.81 1.69
C GLU A 206 -0.02 14.86 2.37
N PHE A 207 0.06 14.77 3.69
CA PHE A 207 -0.85 13.99 4.52
C PHE A 207 -1.86 14.91 5.17
N LYS A 208 -3.11 14.89 4.68
CA LYS A 208 -4.21 15.65 5.24
C LYS A 208 -4.84 14.84 6.37
N VAL A 209 -4.58 15.29 7.58
CA VAL A 209 -4.92 14.59 8.82
C VAL A 209 -6.43 14.48 9.01
N ASN A 210 -7.18 15.61 8.82
CA ASN A 210 -8.60 15.72 9.11
C ASN A 210 -8.93 15.28 10.55
N SER A 211 -8.20 15.80 11.53
CA SER A 211 -8.19 15.31 12.94
C SER A 211 -9.60 15.24 13.56
N GLU A 212 -10.45 16.26 13.35
CA GLU A 212 -11.83 16.27 13.87
C GLU A 212 -12.70 15.16 13.28
N LYS A 213 -12.41 14.70 12.04
CA LYS A 213 -13.13 13.60 11.39
C LYS A 213 -12.63 12.25 11.87
N VAL A 214 -11.31 12.11 12.06
CA VAL A 214 -10.66 10.86 12.50
C VAL A 214 -10.95 10.59 13.97
N ILE A 215 -10.79 11.61 14.84
CA ILE A 215 -11.01 11.52 16.28
C ILE A 215 -11.98 12.64 16.70
N PRO A 216 -13.29 12.48 16.50
CA PRO A 216 -14.26 13.46 17.01
C PRO A 216 -14.15 13.58 18.52
N LYS A 217 -14.20 14.81 19.06
CA LYS A 217 -14.16 15.06 20.51
C LYS A 217 -15.21 14.27 21.30
N SER A 218 -16.38 14.08 20.71
CA SER A 218 -17.47 13.27 21.30
C SER A 218 -17.08 11.80 21.47
N ARG A 219 -16.37 11.23 20.49
CA ARG A 219 -15.86 9.86 20.54
C ARG A 219 -14.75 9.74 21.58
N PHE A 220 -13.79 10.65 21.55
CA PHE A 220 -12.67 10.69 22.52
C PHE A 220 -13.21 10.71 23.96
N ASN A 221 -14.13 11.63 24.28
CA ASN A 221 -14.72 11.73 25.61
C ASN A 221 -15.48 10.47 26.03
N LYS A 222 -16.18 9.80 25.09
CA LYS A 222 -16.94 8.59 25.37
C LYS A 222 -16.03 7.40 25.67
N GLU A 223 -14.97 7.19 24.89
CA GLU A 223 -14.06 6.06 25.08
C GLU A 223 -13.20 6.21 26.35
N ILE A 224 -12.79 7.43 26.70
CA ILE A 224 -12.02 7.69 27.93
C ILE A 224 -12.90 7.61 29.17
N SER A 225 -14.12 8.16 29.15
CA SER A 225 -15.02 8.10 30.30
C SER A 225 -15.56 6.69 30.60
N GLY A 226 -15.42 5.76 29.68
CA GLY A 226 -15.85 4.36 29.83
C GLY A 226 -14.78 3.43 30.42
N ASN A 227 -13.54 3.89 30.57
CA ASN A 227 -12.47 3.13 31.20
C ASN A 227 -12.30 3.56 32.66
N ASP A 228 -12.41 2.63 33.59
CA ASP A 228 -12.24 2.86 35.04
C ASP A 228 -10.78 3.17 35.46
N GLU A 229 -9.82 3.08 34.50
CA GLU A 229 -8.44 3.52 34.69
C GLU A 229 -8.32 4.99 34.31
N GLU A 230 -7.77 5.83 35.22
CA GLU A 230 -7.45 7.24 34.98
C GLU A 230 -6.42 7.33 33.81
N VAL A 231 -6.91 7.42 32.58
CA VAL A 231 -6.06 7.72 31.43
C VAL A 231 -5.90 9.25 31.37
N GLU A 232 -4.78 9.75 31.87
CA GLU A 232 -4.44 11.19 31.87
C GLU A 232 -4.11 11.76 30.46
N ILE A 233 -4.44 11.07 29.37
CA ILE A 233 -4.16 11.58 28.02
C ILE A 233 -5.17 12.66 27.62
N THR A 234 -4.68 13.79 27.14
CA THR A 234 -5.54 14.86 26.60
C THR A 234 -5.94 14.57 25.16
N TYR A 235 -7.01 15.21 24.69
CA TYR A 235 -7.42 15.15 23.28
C TYR A 235 -6.28 15.53 22.32
N TYR A 236 -5.52 16.57 22.67
CA TYR A 236 -4.43 17.05 21.82
C TYR A 236 -3.24 16.09 21.78
N GLU A 237 -2.92 15.45 22.90
CA GLU A 237 -1.89 14.40 22.94
C GLU A 237 -2.28 13.19 22.08
N MET A 238 -3.57 12.81 22.10
CA MET A 238 -4.08 11.74 21.22
C MET A 238 -3.90 12.11 19.74
N ILE A 239 -4.17 13.36 19.36
CA ILE A 239 -3.95 13.83 17.97
C ILE A 239 -2.46 13.83 17.64
N GLU A 240 -1.57 14.20 18.58
CA GLU A 240 -0.11 14.14 18.39
C GLU A 240 0.36 12.71 18.10
N GLU A 241 -0.05 11.75 18.95
CA GLU A 241 0.28 10.34 18.74
C GLU A 241 -0.25 9.83 17.38
N TYR A 242 -1.46 10.18 17.01
CA TYR A 242 -2.03 9.81 15.71
C TYR A 242 -1.21 10.37 14.55
N VAL A 243 -0.90 11.66 14.56
CA VAL A 243 -0.15 12.32 13.48
C VAL A 243 1.24 11.73 13.36
N CYS A 244 2.00 11.63 14.46
CA CYS A 244 3.35 11.08 14.46
C CYS A 244 3.38 9.61 14.01
N SER A 245 2.44 8.81 14.49
CA SER A 245 2.28 7.42 14.08
C SER A 245 1.93 7.27 12.59
N SER A 246 1.02 8.13 12.09
CA SER A 246 0.57 8.07 10.70
C SER A 246 1.65 8.49 9.71
N ILE A 247 2.47 9.48 10.01
CA ILE A 247 3.55 9.89 9.10
C ILE A 247 4.67 8.85 9.03
N LEU A 248 4.98 8.17 10.16
CA LEU A 248 5.88 7.00 10.13
C LEU A 248 5.30 5.87 9.27
N PHE A 249 4.00 5.59 9.42
CA PHE A 249 3.30 4.61 8.60
C PHE A 249 3.37 4.96 7.11
N VAL A 250 3.11 6.22 6.74
CA VAL A 250 3.17 6.70 5.35
C VAL A 250 4.57 6.54 4.77
N ALA A 251 5.59 7.07 5.46
CA ALA A 251 6.97 7.01 4.98
C ALA A 251 7.48 5.57 4.85
N LYS A 252 7.23 4.74 5.87
CA LYS A 252 7.66 3.34 5.88
C LYS A 252 6.99 2.52 4.79
N ASN A 253 5.69 2.70 4.56
CA ASN A 253 4.98 1.99 3.49
C ASN A 253 5.50 2.37 2.10
N ILE A 254 5.73 3.65 1.83
CA ILE A 254 6.33 4.08 0.56
C ILE A 254 7.68 3.40 0.37
N MET A 255 8.56 3.48 1.36
CA MET A 255 9.90 2.89 1.27
C MET A 255 9.87 1.36 1.18
N ASN A 256 8.86 0.71 1.74
CA ASN A 256 8.73 -0.75 1.66
C ASN A 256 8.25 -1.22 0.27
N ILE A 257 7.46 -0.41 -0.44
CA ILE A 257 6.87 -0.83 -1.72
C ILE A 257 7.59 -0.29 -2.96
N ILE A 258 8.32 0.82 -2.85
CA ILE A 258 9.13 1.38 -3.94
C ILE A 258 10.55 1.72 -3.46
N PRO A 259 11.58 1.66 -4.35
CA PRO A 259 12.98 1.79 -3.96
C PRO A 259 13.46 3.25 -3.83
N VAL A 260 12.67 4.14 -3.24
CA VAL A 260 13.08 5.51 -2.95
C VAL A 260 13.96 5.57 -1.71
N ASN A 261 14.93 6.49 -1.69
CA ASN A 261 15.85 6.66 -0.57
C ASN A 261 15.36 7.72 0.43
N LYS A 262 14.44 8.58 0.01
CA LYS A 262 13.97 9.71 0.79
C LYS A 262 12.45 9.87 0.63
N VAL A 263 11.78 10.17 1.73
CA VAL A 263 10.36 10.55 1.74
C VAL A 263 10.21 11.81 2.57
N VAL A 264 9.65 12.86 1.98
CA VAL A 264 9.27 14.09 2.68
C VAL A 264 7.79 14.05 2.95
N VAL A 265 7.40 14.24 4.21
CA VAL A 265 5.99 14.25 4.58
C VAL A 265 5.62 15.61 5.18
N HIS A 266 4.57 16.21 4.62
CA HIS A 266 3.94 17.41 5.16
C HIS A 266 2.56 17.02 5.70
N ALA A 267 2.42 17.00 7.03
CA ALA A 267 1.10 16.81 7.63
C ALA A 267 0.37 18.16 7.66
N VAL A 268 -0.85 18.15 7.14
CA VAL A 268 -1.73 19.32 7.04
C VAL A 268 -3.02 19.03 7.78
N ASP A 269 -3.50 19.97 8.57
CA ASP A 269 -4.78 19.84 9.26
C ASP A 269 -5.61 21.12 9.16
N ASN A 270 -6.91 20.97 9.30
CA ASN A 270 -7.86 22.07 9.28
C ASN A 270 -7.95 22.71 10.67
N VAL A 271 -7.55 23.96 10.75
CA VAL A 271 -7.69 24.75 11.98
C VAL A 271 -8.72 25.85 11.76
N VAL A 272 -9.64 25.98 12.73
CA VAL A 272 -10.59 27.10 12.72
C VAL A 272 -9.86 28.36 13.18
N ASP A 273 -9.74 29.32 12.28
CA ASP A 273 -9.31 30.67 12.63
C ASP A 273 -10.42 31.32 13.48
N ILE A 274 -10.15 31.45 14.79
CA ILE A 274 -11.14 31.96 15.74
C ILE A 274 -11.58 33.39 15.41
N ASP A 275 -10.68 34.18 14.81
CA ASP A 275 -10.97 35.58 14.48
C ASP A 275 -11.82 35.74 13.20
N LYS A 276 -11.73 34.79 12.27
CA LYS A 276 -12.40 34.84 10.97
C LYS A 276 -13.51 33.81 10.79
N GLY A 277 -13.63 32.84 11.71
CA GLY A 277 -14.58 31.73 11.59
C GLY A 277 -14.34 30.82 10.37
N ALA A 278 -13.23 31.00 9.67
CA ALA A 278 -12.87 30.23 8.47
C ALA A 278 -11.97 29.06 8.84
N LYS A 279 -12.23 27.91 8.23
CA LYS A 279 -11.30 26.75 8.33
C LYS A 279 -10.16 26.97 7.31
N ASN A 280 -8.94 26.98 7.80
CA ASN A 280 -7.75 27.08 6.98
C ASN A 280 -6.88 25.84 7.16
N ASP A 281 -6.39 25.28 6.05
CA ASP A 281 -5.40 24.23 6.07
C ASP A 281 -4.05 24.83 6.48
N ILE A 282 -3.45 24.32 7.55
CA ILE A 282 -2.11 24.69 8.01
C ILE A 282 -1.20 23.48 8.00
N THR A 283 0.08 23.68 7.72
CA THR A 283 1.09 22.65 7.90
C THR A 283 1.42 22.53 9.38
N ILE A 284 1.10 21.39 9.98
CA ILE A 284 1.29 21.12 11.41
C ILE A 284 2.59 20.39 11.71
N LEU A 285 3.13 19.68 10.69
CA LEU A 285 4.38 18.97 10.76
C LEU A 285 4.98 18.86 9.36
N SER A 286 6.30 19.00 9.26
CA SER A 286 7.07 18.75 8.04
C SER A 286 8.34 18.00 8.40
N ILE A 287 8.60 16.86 7.74
CA ILE A 287 9.68 15.94 8.10
C ILE A 287 10.30 15.29 6.87
N VAL A 288 11.60 15.01 6.95
CA VAL A 288 12.37 14.31 5.92
C VAL A 288 12.83 12.97 6.49
N PHE A 289 12.30 11.89 5.96
CA PHE A 289 12.77 10.54 6.26
C PHE A 289 13.84 10.11 5.26
N ASP A 290 14.92 9.52 5.71
CA ASP A 290 15.85 8.75 4.91
C ASP A 290 15.70 7.25 5.22
N ARG A 291 15.92 6.43 4.16
CA ARG A 291 15.72 4.98 4.24
C ARG A 291 16.62 4.31 5.27
N GLU A 292 17.89 4.76 5.36
CA GLU A 292 18.87 4.12 6.22
C GLU A 292 18.49 4.29 7.69
N THR A 293 18.14 5.49 8.12
CA THR A 293 17.71 5.79 9.48
C THR A 293 16.38 5.10 9.81
N LEU A 294 15.40 5.18 8.88
CA LEU A 294 14.08 4.57 9.08
C LEU A 294 14.16 3.04 9.20
N ASN A 295 15.09 2.38 8.50
CA ASN A 295 15.28 0.94 8.58
C ASN A 295 15.99 0.48 9.86
N LYS A 296 16.68 1.37 10.58
CA LYS A 296 17.28 1.07 11.88
C LYS A 296 16.24 1.07 13.02
N LEU A 297 15.08 1.71 12.80
CA LEU A 297 14.02 1.76 13.81
C LEU A 297 13.23 0.45 13.84
N ASN A 298 12.98 -0.07 15.04
CA ASN A 298 12.01 -1.13 15.22
C ASN A 298 10.60 -0.52 15.21
N ILE A 299 10.00 -0.47 14.02
CA ILE A 299 8.72 0.20 13.80
C ILE A 299 7.56 -0.34 14.66
N LYS A 300 7.66 -1.58 15.15
CA LYS A 300 6.63 -2.20 15.98
C LYS A 300 6.67 -1.81 17.45
N THR A 301 7.80 -1.30 17.91
CA THR A 301 8.00 -1.00 19.35
C THR A 301 8.46 0.43 19.63
N VAL A 302 8.82 1.18 18.60
CA VAL A 302 9.27 2.56 18.75
C VAL A 302 8.10 3.46 19.19
N ASN A 303 8.36 4.40 20.10
CA ASN A 303 7.43 5.49 20.34
C ASN A 303 7.41 6.41 19.10
N PRO A 304 6.25 6.68 18.48
CA PRO A 304 6.20 7.44 17.24
C PRO A 304 6.64 8.90 17.39
N ILE A 305 6.45 9.52 18.54
CA ILE A 305 6.87 10.90 18.79
C ILE A 305 8.40 10.96 18.91
N ASP A 306 8.99 10.11 19.75
CA ASP A 306 10.44 10.05 19.95
C ASP A 306 11.19 9.65 18.67
N ALA A 307 10.56 8.84 17.81
CA ALA A 307 11.14 8.43 16.55
C ALA A 307 11.42 9.59 15.59
N LEU A 308 10.67 10.67 15.68
CA LEU A 308 10.83 11.83 14.79
C LEU A 308 12.12 12.61 15.10
N ASP A 309 12.66 12.51 16.31
CA ASP A 309 13.90 13.18 16.72
C ASP A 309 15.14 12.68 15.95
N TYR A 310 15.04 11.51 15.31
CA TYR A 310 16.11 10.99 14.45
C TYR A 310 16.15 11.63 13.05
N PHE A 311 15.18 12.50 12.72
CA PHE A 311 14.99 13.05 11.38
C PHE A 311 14.96 14.59 11.39
N ILE A 312 15.16 15.20 10.23
CA ILE A 312 14.97 16.64 10.08
C ILE A 312 13.47 16.92 10.13
N CYS A 313 13.00 17.52 11.22
CA CYS A 313 11.60 17.71 11.52
C CYS A 313 11.28 19.12 11.97
N ASN A 314 10.25 19.74 11.38
CA ASN A 314 9.61 20.95 11.84
C ASN A 314 8.25 20.56 12.44
N MET A 315 8.13 20.59 13.76
CA MET A 315 6.90 20.34 14.49
C MET A 315 6.80 21.29 15.69
N ARG A 316 5.60 21.79 15.96
CA ARG A 316 5.30 22.54 17.18
C ARG A 316 3.98 22.05 17.75
N HIS A 317 4.03 21.38 18.88
CA HIS A 317 2.86 20.89 19.58
C HIS A 317 2.82 21.41 21.01
N GLN A 318 1.63 21.67 21.54
CA GLN A 318 1.37 22.08 22.91
C GLN A 318 0.22 21.24 23.50
N LYS A 319 0.43 20.59 24.64
CA LYS A 319 -0.58 19.74 25.29
C LYS A 319 -1.95 20.40 25.48
N ALA A 320 -1.97 21.70 25.75
CA ALA A 320 -3.20 22.46 26.03
C ALA A 320 -3.91 22.96 24.77
N SER A 321 -3.23 23.07 23.61
CA SER A 321 -3.79 23.76 22.42
C SER A 321 -3.45 23.08 21.09
N GLY A 322 -2.79 21.91 21.13
CA GLY A 322 -2.46 21.13 19.95
C GLY A 322 -1.37 21.71 19.07
N PHE A 323 -1.38 21.32 17.83
CA PHE A 323 -0.41 21.72 16.82
C PHE A 323 -0.49 23.20 16.45
N LYS A 324 0.66 23.75 16.09
CA LYS A 324 0.81 25.11 15.54
C LYS A 324 1.34 25.03 14.13
N ASN A 325 1.08 26.08 13.33
CA ASN A 325 1.61 26.18 11.97
C ASN A 325 3.15 26.19 11.98
N VAL A 326 3.74 25.42 11.05
CA VAL A 326 5.19 25.36 10.83
C VAL A 326 5.50 25.53 9.35
N ASP A 327 6.73 25.94 9.05
CA ASP A 327 7.20 26.04 7.66
C ASP A 327 7.49 24.62 7.10
N ARG A 328 7.16 24.45 5.82
CA ARG A 328 7.52 23.21 5.09
C ARG A 328 9.02 23.18 4.86
N ILE A 329 9.62 22.00 5.02
CA ILE A 329 10.99 21.73 4.63
C ILE A 329 11.00 21.61 3.10
N VAL A 330 11.70 22.52 2.43
CA VAL A 330 11.88 22.50 0.98
C VAL A 330 13.19 21.79 0.66
N GLN A 331 13.16 20.83 -0.24
CA GLN A 331 14.35 20.21 -0.78
C GLN A 331 14.74 20.89 -2.09
N TYR A 332 15.98 21.31 -2.17
CA TYR A 332 16.60 21.88 -3.37
C TYR A 332 17.33 20.82 -4.17
#